data_ed6f3503bb92d79a3e0c90934ceb4106
#
_entry.id   ed6f3503bb92d79a3e0c90934ceb4106
#
_cell.length_a   1.000
_cell.length_b   1.000
_cell.length_c   1.000
_cell.angle_alpha   90.00
_cell.angle_beta   90.00
_cell.angle_gamma   90.00
#
_symmetry.space_group_name_H-M   'P 1'
#
loop_
_entity.id
_entity.type
_entity.pdbx_description
1 polymer ?
#
loop_
_entity_poly.entity_id
_entity_poly.type
_entity_poly.pdbx_seq_one_letter_code
_entity_poly.pdbx_strand_id
1 'polypeptide(L)'
;MEFLSGYFLWVKAFHVIALISWMAALFYLPRLFVYHAENAHKKEFVGVVQIQEKKLYSFIASPAMGFTLITGILMLLIEPTLFKSGGWLHAKLALVVLLLAYHFYCKKCMRELEKDPTRRNARFYRVFNEAPTILMILIVILVVVKPF
;
A
#
# COMPACT_ATOMS: atom_id res chain seq x y z
N MET A 1 -18.82 -26.25 7.05
CA MET A 1 -17.81 -25.38 7.67
C MET A 1 -16.37 -25.86 7.48
N GLU A 2 -16.12 -27.14 7.67
CA GLU A 2 -14.78 -27.72 7.41
C GLU A 2 -14.31 -27.49 5.97
N PHE A 3 -15.23 -27.55 5.01
CA PHE A 3 -14.95 -27.27 3.59
C PHE A 3 -14.45 -25.83 3.39
N LEU A 4 -15.06 -24.85 4.07
CA LEU A 4 -14.67 -23.44 3.96
C LEU A 4 -13.36 -23.13 4.70
N SER A 5 -13.05 -23.86 5.78
CA SER A 5 -11.81 -23.63 6.53
C SER A 5 -10.57 -23.99 5.71
N GLY A 6 -10.64 -25.00 4.83
CA GLY A 6 -9.58 -25.34 3.90
C GLY A 6 -9.32 -24.21 2.90
N TYR A 7 -10.39 -23.58 2.40
CA TYR A 7 -10.27 -22.44 1.50
C TYR A 7 -9.77 -21.19 2.20
N PHE A 8 -10.05 -21.02 3.50
CA PHE A 8 -9.58 -19.88 4.28
C PHE A 8 -8.07 -19.75 4.23
N LEU A 9 -7.33 -20.84 4.40
CA LEU A 9 -5.87 -20.81 4.36
C LEU A 9 -5.34 -20.43 2.97
N TRP A 10 -5.99 -20.90 1.91
CA TRP A 10 -5.63 -20.51 0.55
C TRP A 10 -5.91 -19.02 0.30
N VAL A 11 -7.07 -18.53 0.71
CA VAL A 11 -7.42 -17.11 0.59
C VAL A 11 -6.44 -16.26 1.39
N LYS A 12 -6.09 -16.69 2.60
CA LYS A 12 -5.11 -16.01 3.43
C LYS A 12 -3.74 -15.93 2.74
N ALA A 13 -3.30 -17.03 2.09
CA ALA A 13 -2.04 -17.05 1.36
C ALA A 13 -2.05 -16.02 0.22
N PHE A 14 -3.10 -15.97 -0.58
CA PHE A 14 -3.24 -14.99 -1.65
C PHE A 14 -3.35 -13.56 -1.12
N HIS A 15 -4.01 -13.39 0.04
CA HIS A 15 -4.08 -12.09 0.71
C HIS A 15 -2.68 -11.58 1.08
N VAL A 16 -1.85 -12.46 1.66
CA VAL A 16 -0.47 -12.10 2.05
C VAL A 16 0.36 -11.78 0.81
N ILE A 17 0.24 -12.58 -0.26
CA ILE A 17 0.95 -12.33 -1.52
C ILE A 17 0.57 -10.96 -2.10
N ALA A 18 -0.72 -10.65 -2.16
CA ALA A 18 -1.21 -9.37 -2.66
C ALA A 18 -0.74 -8.21 -1.79
N LEU A 19 -0.78 -8.38 -0.47
CA LEU A 19 -0.33 -7.38 0.48
C LEU A 19 1.16 -7.08 0.32
N ILE A 20 2.01 -8.11 0.16
CA ILE A 20 3.44 -7.94 -0.06
C ILE A 20 3.68 -7.13 -1.34
N SER A 21 2.98 -7.47 -2.43
CA SER A 21 3.10 -6.75 -3.70
C SER A 21 2.69 -5.29 -3.57
N TRP A 22 1.57 -5.02 -2.90
CA TRP A 22 1.08 -3.68 -2.66
C TRP A 22 2.06 -2.86 -1.81
N MET A 23 2.54 -3.44 -0.71
CA MET A 23 3.49 -2.76 0.18
C MET A 23 4.82 -2.50 -0.52
N ALA A 24 5.32 -3.45 -1.33
CA ALA A 24 6.55 -3.24 -2.11
C ALA A 24 6.40 -2.06 -3.06
N ALA A 25 5.27 -1.95 -3.75
CA ALA A 25 4.99 -0.83 -4.64
C ALA A 25 4.92 0.50 -3.87
N LEU A 26 4.25 0.53 -2.73
CA LEU A 26 4.13 1.73 -1.90
C LEU A 26 5.45 2.14 -1.26
N PHE A 27 6.38 1.20 -1.03
CA PHE A 27 7.72 1.53 -0.55
C PHE A 27 8.59 2.15 -1.63
N TYR A 28 8.41 1.74 -2.88
CA TYR A 28 9.27 2.18 -3.96
C TYR A 28 8.76 3.44 -4.66
N LEU A 29 7.45 3.60 -4.79
CA LEU A 29 6.86 4.72 -5.52
C LEU A 29 7.28 6.10 -4.96
N PRO A 30 7.21 6.37 -3.64
CA PRO A 30 7.66 7.66 -3.12
C PRO A 30 9.15 7.87 -3.31
N ARG A 31 9.95 6.83 -3.38
CA ARG A 31 11.38 6.92 -3.67
C ARG A 31 11.61 7.42 -5.08
N LEU A 32 10.79 7.00 -6.04
CA LEU A 32 10.80 7.54 -7.39
C LEU A 32 10.43 9.03 -7.39
N PHE A 33 9.50 9.44 -6.54
CA PHE A 33 9.14 10.85 -6.38
C PHE A 33 10.33 11.69 -5.88
N VAL A 34 11.12 11.15 -4.97
CA VAL A 34 12.34 11.80 -4.48
C VAL A 34 13.30 12.05 -5.64
N TYR A 35 13.59 11.02 -6.44
CA TYR A 35 14.49 11.13 -7.59
C TYR A 35 13.94 12.09 -8.64
N HIS A 36 12.62 12.06 -8.87
CA HIS A 36 11.95 12.97 -9.81
C HIS A 36 12.15 14.43 -9.38
N ALA A 37 11.92 14.73 -8.09
CA ALA A 37 12.08 16.08 -7.55
C ALA A 37 13.54 16.54 -7.55
N GLU A 38 14.48 15.65 -7.19
CA GLU A 38 15.92 15.97 -7.16
C GLU A 38 16.49 16.25 -8.56
N ASN A 39 15.92 15.63 -9.60
CA ASN A 39 16.41 15.72 -10.97
C ASN A 39 15.41 16.41 -11.90
N ALA A 40 14.60 17.32 -11.36
CA ALA A 40 13.55 18.02 -12.09
C ALA A 40 14.06 18.78 -13.32
N HIS A 41 15.32 19.21 -13.31
CA HIS A 41 15.96 19.95 -14.41
C HIS A 41 16.45 19.04 -15.53
N LYS A 42 16.50 17.72 -15.32
CA LYS A 42 16.98 16.73 -16.30
C LYS A 42 15.80 16.15 -17.06
N LYS A 43 15.45 16.74 -18.21
CA LYS A 43 14.26 16.37 -18.98
C LYS A 43 14.20 14.89 -19.38
N GLU A 44 15.32 14.31 -19.78
CA GLU A 44 15.37 12.89 -20.18
C GLU A 44 15.09 11.98 -19.00
N PHE A 45 15.68 12.27 -17.85
CA PHE A 45 15.43 11.52 -16.62
C PHE A 45 13.98 11.64 -16.17
N VAL A 46 13.41 12.85 -16.21
CA VAL A 46 12.01 13.10 -15.85
C VAL A 46 11.07 12.27 -16.72
N GLY A 47 11.35 12.19 -18.04
CA GLY A 47 10.56 11.36 -18.94
C GLY A 47 10.56 9.88 -18.54
N VAL A 48 11.74 9.34 -18.20
CA VAL A 48 11.88 7.94 -17.79
C VAL A 48 11.19 7.68 -16.45
N VAL A 49 11.43 8.53 -15.43
CA VAL A 49 10.88 8.33 -14.11
C VAL A 49 9.36 8.47 -14.08
N GLN A 50 8.79 9.34 -14.93
CA GLN A 50 7.34 9.44 -15.06
C GLN A 50 6.72 8.14 -15.57
N ILE A 51 7.37 7.48 -16.52
CA ILE A 51 6.94 6.18 -17.02
C ILE A 51 7.00 5.14 -15.91
N GLN A 52 8.10 5.12 -15.15
CA GLN A 52 8.26 4.20 -14.02
C GLN A 52 7.19 4.41 -12.95
N GLU A 53 6.91 5.65 -12.58
CA GLU A 53 5.87 6.00 -11.61
C GLU A 53 4.49 5.53 -12.06
N LYS A 54 4.12 5.82 -13.29
CA LYS A 54 2.81 5.44 -13.84
C LYS A 54 2.65 3.92 -13.93
N LYS A 55 3.67 3.22 -14.39
CA LYS A 55 3.63 1.76 -14.50
C LYS A 55 3.59 1.09 -13.13
N LEU A 56 4.40 1.55 -12.20
CA LEU A 56 4.42 1.00 -10.85
C LEU A 56 3.05 1.18 -10.16
N TYR A 57 2.47 2.36 -10.28
CA TYR A 57 1.16 2.65 -9.69
C TYR A 57 0.05 1.85 -10.37
N SER A 58 -0.01 1.87 -11.71
CA SER A 58 -1.13 1.32 -12.46
C SER A 58 -1.08 -0.20 -12.61
N PHE A 59 0.11 -0.79 -12.73
CA PHE A 59 0.26 -2.22 -13.02
C PHE A 59 0.61 -3.07 -11.80
N ILE A 60 1.13 -2.48 -10.74
CA ILE A 60 1.51 -3.21 -9.53
C ILE A 60 0.71 -2.74 -8.32
N ALA A 61 0.78 -1.46 -7.96
CA ALA A 61 0.15 -0.94 -6.74
C ALA A 61 -1.36 -1.07 -6.76
N SER A 62 -2.02 -0.61 -7.81
CA SER A 62 -3.49 -0.59 -7.88
C SER A 62 -4.09 -1.99 -8.00
N PRO A 63 -3.60 -2.89 -8.87
CA PRO A 63 -4.09 -4.28 -8.88
C PRO A 63 -3.85 -5.00 -7.57
N ALA A 64 -2.66 -4.84 -6.97
CA ALA A 64 -2.33 -5.47 -5.69
C ALA A 64 -3.25 -4.97 -4.57
N MET A 65 -3.55 -3.66 -4.54
CA MET A 65 -4.51 -3.08 -3.60
C MET A 65 -5.89 -3.75 -3.75
N GLY A 66 -6.37 -3.86 -4.99
CA GLY A 66 -7.65 -4.50 -5.28
C GLY A 66 -7.71 -5.94 -4.79
N PHE A 67 -6.69 -6.74 -5.11
CA PHE A 67 -6.61 -8.13 -4.66
C PHE A 67 -6.50 -8.24 -3.13
N THR A 68 -5.76 -7.34 -2.50
CA THR A 68 -5.66 -7.31 -1.03
C THR A 68 -7.02 -7.07 -0.39
N LEU A 69 -7.78 -6.11 -0.90
CA LEU A 69 -9.11 -5.80 -0.37
C LEU A 69 -10.09 -6.93 -0.62
N ILE A 70 -10.11 -7.51 -1.82
CA ILE A 70 -10.99 -8.62 -2.17
C ILE A 70 -10.72 -9.82 -1.29
N THR A 71 -9.46 -10.24 -1.16
CA THR A 71 -9.08 -11.39 -0.33
C THR A 71 -9.35 -11.13 1.14
N GLY A 72 -9.12 -9.91 1.60
CA GLY A 72 -9.43 -9.53 2.99
C GLY A 72 -10.92 -9.63 3.30
N ILE A 73 -11.77 -9.15 2.40
CA ILE A 73 -13.22 -9.25 2.53
C ILE A 73 -13.65 -10.72 2.52
N LEU A 74 -13.10 -11.54 1.61
CA LEU A 74 -13.41 -12.97 1.55
C LEU A 74 -13.05 -13.68 2.86
N MET A 75 -11.91 -13.35 3.46
CA MET A 75 -11.52 -13.91 4.76
C MET A 75 -12.56 -13.61 5.85
N LEU A 76 -13.05 -12.37 5.88
CA LEU A 76 -14.06 -11.95 6.85
C LEU A 76 -15.41 -12.63 6.60
N LEU A 77 -15.76 -12.88 5.34
CA LEU A 77 -17.00 -13.59 5.00
C LEU A 77 -16.91 -15.08 5.33
N ILE A 78 -15.74 -15.71 5.14
CA ILE A 78 -15.54 -17.12 5.47
C ILE A 78 -15.51 -17.34 6.98
N GLU A 79 -14.88 -16.42 7.70
CA GLU A 79 -14.70 -16.52 9.16
C GLU A 79 -15.20 -15.25 9.86
N PRO A 80 -16.54 -15.08 9.99
CA PRO A 80 -17.09 -13.86 10.61
C PRO A 80 -16.73 -13.70 12.09
N THR A 81 -16.32 -14.79 12.75
CA THR A 81 -15.91 -14.75 14.16
C THR A 81 -14.65 -13.91 14.38
N LEU A 82 -13.91 -13.58 13.32
CA LEU A 82 -12.75 -12.69 13.41
C LEU A 82 -13.12 -11.32 14.00
N PHE A 83 -14.33 -10.82 13.74
CA PHE A 83 -14.78 -9.56 14.32
C PHE A 83 -14.90 -9.60 15.85
N LYS A 84 -15.09 -10.79 16.41
CA LYS A 84 -15.24 -11.00 17.85
C LYS A 84 -13.94 -11.46 18.52
N SER A 85 -12.87 -11.66 17.76
CA SER A 85 -11.61 -12.20 18.27
C SER A 85 -10.78 -11.19 19.06
N GLY A 86 -11.15 -9.90 19.03
CA GLY A 86 -10.46 -8.85 19.78
C GLY A 86 -10.46 -7.53 19.03
N GLY A 87 -9.92 -6.50 19.67
CA GLY A 87 -9.81 -5.16 19.09
C GLY A 87 -8.76 -5.04 18.00
N TRP A 88 -7.85 -6.00 17.88
CA TRP A 88 -6.75 -5.96 16.91
C TRP A 88 -7.25 -5.83 15.47
N LEU A 89 -8.35 -6.51 15.13
CA LEU A 89 -8.90 -6.46 13.78
C LEU A 89 -9.43 -5.07 13.45
N HIS A 90 -10.15 -4.45 14.38
CA HIS A 90 -10.70 -3.12 14.20
C HIS A 90 -9.57 -2.08 14.03
N ALA A 91 -8.53 -2.19 14.86
CA ALA A 91 -7.35 -1.33 14.74
C ALA A 91 -6.64 -1.55 13.40
N LYS A 92 -6.48 -2.80 12.96
CA LYS A 92 -5.91 -3.13 11.66
C LYS A 92 -6.72 -2.49 10.53
N LEU A 93 -8.05 -2.61 10.57
CA LEU A 93 -8.92 -2.06 9.53
C LEU A 93 -8.79 -0.53 9.46
N ALA A 94 -8.67 0.15 10.61
CA ALA A 94 -8.43 1.59 10.64
C ALA A 94 -7.10 1.94 9.97
N LEU A 95 -6.04 1.18 10.23
CA LEU A 95 -4.74 1.37 9.59
C LEU A 95 -4.79 1.09 8.09
N VAL A 96 -5.59 0.12 7.65
CA VAL A 96 -5.81 -0.16 6.23
C VAL A 96 -6.49 1.02 5.53
N VAL A 97 -7.44 1.68 6.19
CA VAL A 97 -8.07 2.90 5.66
C VAL A 97 -7.02 4.00 5.48
N LEU A 98 -6.13 4.17 6.45
CA LEU A 98 -5.02 5.13 6.33
C LEU A 98 -4.09 4.75 5.17
N LEU A 99 -3.84 3.48 4.98
CA LEU A 99 -3.01 2.99 3.88
C LEU A 99 -3.67 3.25 2.52
N LEU A 100 -4.99 3.09 2.43
CA LEU A 100 -5.76 3.44 1.23
C LEU A 100 -5.69 4.93 0.94
N ALA A 101 -5.83 5.76 1.97
CA ALA A 101 -5.68 7.22 1.83
C ALA A 101 -4.29 7.57 1.30
N TYR A 102 -3.25 6.91 1.83
CA TYR A 102 -1.88 7.07 1.36
C TYR A 102 -1.73 6.67 -0.11
N HIS A 103 -2.31 5.54 -0.50
CA HIS A 103 -2.28 5.02 -1.87
C HIS A 103 -2.83 6.06 -2.87
N PHE A 104 -4.00 6.61 -2.57
CA PHE A 104 -4.62 7.62 -3.43
C PHE A 104 -3.89 8.96 -3.37
N TYR A 105 -3.28 9.29 -2.24
CA TYR A 105 -2.43 10.48 -2.13
C TYR A 105 -1.17 10.35 -3.00
N CYS A 106 -0.63 9.15 -3.14
CA CYS A 106 0.48 8.88 -4.07
C CYS A 106 0.10 9.25 -5.51
N LYS A 107 -1.12 8.94 -5.92
CA LYS A 107 -1.62 9.32 -7.25
C LYS A 107 -1.65 10.85 -7.40
N LYS A 108 -2.08 11.55 -6.36
CA LYS A 108 -2.08 13.02 -6.35
C LYS A 108 -0.67 13.57 -6.48
N CYS A 109 0.28 13.03 -5.72
CA CYS A 109 1.69 13.43 -5.80
C CYS A 109 2.27 13.18 -7.19
N MET A 110 1.94 12.04 -7.79
CA MET A 110 2.38 11.70 -9.14
C MET A 110 1.89 12.73 -10.17
N ARG A 111 0.63 13.14 -10.05
CA ARG A 111 0.05 14.17 -10.93
C ARG A 111 0.66 15.54 -10.69
N GLU A 112 0.92 15.91 -9.43
CA GLU A 112 1.58 17.18 -9.10
C GLU A 112 3.00 17.24 -9.67
N LEU A 113 3.76 16.14 -9.54
CA LEU A 113 5.11 16.06 -10.10
C LEU A 113 5.11 16.14 -11.64
N GLU A 114 4.09 15.58 -12.28
CA GLU A 114 3.96 15.64 -13.73
C GLU A 114 3.75 17.08 -14.20
N LYS A 115 2.96 17.87 -13.45
CA LYS A 115 2.66 19.26 -13.78
C LYS A 115 3.78 20.21 -13.40
N ASP A 116 4.32 20.07 -12.19
CA ASP A 116 5.36 20.93 -11.65
C ASP A 116 6.26 20.15 -10.69
N PRO A 117 7.38 19.59 -11.18
CA PRO A 117 8.27 18.80 -10.31
C PRO A 117 9.01 19.62 -9.26
N THR A 118 8.93 20.95 -9.31
CA THR A 118 9.58 21.85 -8.35
C THR A 118 8.63 22.30 -7.22
N ARG A 119 7.34 21.95 -7.29
CA ARG A 119 6.32 22.41 -6.33
C ARG A 119 6.65 22.03 -4.89
N ARG A 120 7.21 20.83 -4.69
CA ARG A 120 7.64 20.34 -3.38
C ARG A 120 9.08 19.88 -3.47
N ASN A 121 9.84 20.07 -2.39
CA ASN A 121 11.23 19.64 -2.37
C ASN A 121 11.33 18.12 -2.13
N ALA A 122 12.50 17.57 -2.41
CA ALA A 122 12.76 16.14 -2.24
C ALA A 122 12.60 15.68 -0.79
N ARG A 123 12.86 16.57 0.18
CA ARG A 123 12.71 16.27 1.59
C ARG A 123 11.26 15.88 1.94
N PHE A 124 10.27 16.56 1.36
CA PHE A 124 8.86 16.21 1.54
C PHE A 124 8.60 14.76 1.17
N TYR A 125 9.10 14.33 0.00
CA TYR A 125 8.90 12.96 -0.48
C TYR A 125 9.68 11.93 0.32
N ARG A 126 10.83 12.30 0.87
CA ARG A 126 11.59 11.41 1.78
C ARG A 126 10.82 11.14 3.07
N VAL A 127 10.26 12.17 3.67
CA VAL A 127 9.42 12.03 4.87
C VAL A 127 8.15 11.26 4.52
N PHE A 128 7.54 11.57 3.39
CA PHE A 128 6.34 10.89 2.89
C PHE A 128 6.59 9.39 2.70
N ASN A 129 7.79 9.00 2.29
CA ASN A 129 8.17 7.59 2.09
C ASN A 129 8.22 6.78 3.40
N GLU A 130 8.34 7.44 4.55
CA GLU A 130 8.37 6.75 5.84
C GLU A 130 6.98 6.27 6.30
N ALA A 131 5.91 6.90 5.83
CA ALA A 131 4.55 6.59 6.27
C ALA A 131 4.13 5.13 6.03
N PRO A 132 4.33 4.52 4.85
CA PRO A 132 3.92 3.13 4.64
C PRO A 132 4.73 2.14 5.48
N THR A 133 5.98 2.44 5.77
CA THR A 133 6.82 1.61 6.63
C THR A 133 6.23 1.55 8.05
N ILE A 134 5.86 2.70 8.61
CA ILE A 134 5.26 2.77 9.94
C ILE A 134 3.92 2.03 9.96
N LEU A 135 3.08 2.26 8.96
CA LEU A 135 1.79 1.58 8.85
C LEU A 135 1.95 0.07 8.75
N MET A 136 2.90 -0.41 7.95
CA MET A 136 3.18 -1.83 7.82
C MET A 136 3.60 -2.45 9.15
N ILE A 137 4.53 -1.81 9.87
CA ILE A 137 5.00 -2.30 11.16
C ILE A 137 3.83 -2.47 12.12
N LEU A 138 2.98 -1.45 12.22
CA LEU A 138 1.81 -1.48 13.10
C LEU A 138 0.82 -2.57 12.69
N ILE A 139 0.53 -2.70 11.40
CA ILE A 139 -0.39 -3.73 10.88
C ILE A 139 0.13 -5.13 11.18
N VAL A 140 1.42 -5.39 10.93
CA VAL A 140 2.03 -6.71 11.17
C VAL A 140 1.99 -7.06 12.66
N ILE A 141 2.31 -6.11 13.53
CA ILE A 141 2.24 -6.33 14.98
C ILE A 141 0.81 -6.69 15.40
N LEU A 142 -0.19 -5.97 14.90
CA LEU A 142 -1.59 -6.25 15.23
C LEU A 142 -2.02 -7.63 14.78
N VAL A 143 -1.59 -8.06 13.60
CA VAL A 143 -2.01 -9.34 13.01
C VAL A 143 -1.29 -10.52 13.65
N VAL A 144 0.01 -10.38 13.94
CA VAL A 144 0.84 -11.47 14.46
C VAL A 144 0.74 -11.57 15.98
N VAL A 145 0.91 -10.46 16.69
CA VAL A 145 0.92 -10.43 18.16
C VAL A 145 -0.50 -10.41 18.73
N LYS A 146 -1.41 -9.69 18.07
CA LYS A 146 -2.81 -9.53 18.51
C LYS A 146 -2.87 -9.07 19.97
N PRO A 147 -2.29 -7.86 20.29
CA PRO A 147 -2.11 -7.45 21.68
C PRO A 147 -3.43 -7.18 22.44
N PHE A 148 -4.55 -7.04 21.75
CA PHE A 148 -5.86 -6.85 22.39
C PHE A 148 -7.04 -7.41 21.55
#